data_6f0ffef46e1a6a6eb5514a37f243d142
#
_entry.id   6f0ffef46e1a6a6eb5514a37f243d142
#
_cell.length_a   1.000
_cell.length_b   1.000
_cell.length_c   1.000
_cell.angle_alpha   90.00
_cell.angle_beta   90.00
_cell.angle_gamma   90.00
#
_symmetry.space_group_name_H-M   'P 1'
#
loop_
_entity.id
_entity.type
_entity.pdbx_description
1 polymer ?
#
loop_
_entity_poly.entity_id
_entity_poly.type
_entity_poly.pdbx_seq_one_letter_code
_entity_poly.pdbx_strand_id
1 'polypeptide(L)'
;IVLYGRAPGWTLLKLDQGEVEFLDASDYQGLDNIALTTTIQQDFECQEGRDMAMARITRAGENLVLSAGIMAGPKSIWARGGAGAKMGALGLKAILLLGRPAVVPVEDDYRAESKAIGRKILGTSVTRKVLKKVGTPFLYKPSRILGALGVLNNQRTGWRETLDAENFDAYRDGMAGCYKCPVYCRARNRLPSSPENGTEQDKWSHGDGPEYVTLGKFGPGLGIDRPEQVIRFNNMLNDLGLDSASTGSAIAWSMELYQRGLITTEDTGGLELNWGDAELIENLLLLIVERRGFGDTLADSGKAVTRGKYPAAALDYRMASKGLFQSDPHDARIIKAFALGLAVATRGMDHLRNRVTLEINASINDDPQFKQELYSGEVAAQPTAYEGKEHAVARCERVYASGDAVGMCRFNTWLFNSPSLPDCNDFAGQLQRLTGVDMPAEKVEAAGANINGLERLLNHRLGLGSTDDTLPKRWFQEGLSLIHI
;
A
#
# COMPACT_ATOMS: atom_id res chain seq x y z
N ILE A 1 10.35 -14.32 -14.03
CA ILE A 1 11.74 -14.47 -13.53
C ILE A 1 11.67 -15.19 -12.20
N VAL A 2 12.42 -16.30 -12.05
CA VAL A 2 12.57 -17.02 -10.79
C VAL A 2 14.05 -17.01 -10.46
N LEU A 3 14.40 -16.50 -9.26
CA LEU A 3 15.78 -16.35 -8.80
C LEU A 3 16.03 -17.31 -7.64
N TYR A 4 17.11 -18.07 -7.71
CA TYR A 4 17.57 -18.98 -6.67
C TYR A 4 18.97 -18.61 -6.20
N GLY A 5 19.24 -18.85 -4.91
CA GLY A 5 20.55 -18.62 -4.32
C GLY A 5 20.74 -17.17 -3.85
N ARG A 6 22.02 -16.82 -3.63
CA ARG A 6 22.45 -15.50 -3.17
C ARG A 6 23.68 -15.11 -3.96
N ALA A 7 23.74 -13.88 -4.41
CA ALA A 7 24.93 -13.33 -5.04
C ALA A 7 26.07 -13.14 -4.00
N PRO A 8 27.34 -13.32 -4.41
CA PRO A 8 28.50 -13.15 -3.52
C PRO A 8 28.73 -11.67 -3.12
N GLY A 9 28.28 -10.73 -3.96
CA GLY A 9 28.32 -9.29 -3.75
C GLY A 9 27.04 -8.62 -4.23
N TRP A 10 26.98 -7.29 -4.17
CA TRP A 10 25.88 -6.55 -4.74
C TRP A 10 25.83 -6.73 -6.25
N THR A 11 24.68 -7.15 -6.74
CA THR A 11 24.51 -7.55 -8.13
C THR A 11 23.33 -6.81 -8.77
N LEU A 12 23.50 -6.43 -10.01
CA LEU A 12 22.50 -5.94 -10.90
C LEU A 12 22.20 -7.01 -11.95
N LEU A 13 20.93 -7.40 -12.08
CA LEU A 13 20.48 -8.32 -13.10
C LEU A 13 20.01 -7.53 -14.32
N LYS A 14 20.74 -7.59 -15.42
CA LYS A 14 20.39 -6.96 -16.69
C LYS A 14 19.74 -7.99 -17.62
N LEU A 15 18.61 -7.60 -18.21
CA LEU A 15 17.89 -8.36 -19.22
C LEU A 15 17.78 -7.49 -20.47
N ASP A 16 18.38 -7.94 -21.57
CA ASP A 16 18.40 -7.22 -22.84
C ASP A 16 18.18 -8.19 -24.00
N GLN A 17 17.11 -8.00 -24.75
CA GLN A 17 16.73 -8.83 -25.91
C GLN A 17 16.80 -10.35 -25.70
N GLY A 18 16.52 -10.81 -24.49
CA GLY A 18 16.59 -12.23 -24.09
C GLY A 18 17.91 -12.65 -23.47
N GLU A 19 18.95 -11.85 -23.58
CA GLU A 19 20.23 -12.05 -22.88
C GLU A 19 20.10 -11.68 -21.40
N VAL A 20 20.78 -12.45 -20.56
CA VAL A 20 20.79 -12.29 -19.10
C VAL A 20 22.21 -12.08 -18.62
N GLU A 21 22.48 -10.95 -18.00
CA GLU A 21 23.78 -10.61 -17.44
C GLU A 21 23.67 -10.28 -15.95
N PHE A 22 24.67 -10.74 -15.19
CA PHE A 22 24.87 -10.35 -13.78
C PHE A 22 26.06 -9.40 -13.73
N LEU A 23 25.78 -8.15 -13.36
CA LEU A 23 26.77 -7.08 -13.29
C LEU A 23 27.06 -6.74 -11.83
N ASP A 24 28.28 -6.29 -11.55
CA ASP A 24 28.63 -5.72 -10.25
C ASP A 24 27.81 -4.46 -9.99
N ALA A 25 27.21 -4.37 -8.82
CA ALA A 25 26.39 -3.24 -8.39
C ALA A 25 26.99 -2.53 -7.17
N SER A 26 28.26 -2.71 -6.87
CA SER A 26 28.93 -2.13 -5.70
C SER A 26 28.87 -0.60 -5.70
N ASP A 27 29.00 0.02 -6.88
CA ASP A 27 28.93 1.49 -7.04
C ASP A 27 27.52 2.07 -6.80
N TYR A 28 26.49 1.23 -6.82
CA TYR A 28 25.12 1.64 -6.53
C TYR A 28 24.72 1.42 -5.07
N GLN A 29 25.59 0.84 -4.25
CA GLN A 29 25.34 0.62 -2.83
C GLN A 29 25.19 1.96 -2.10
N GLY A 30 24.24 2.01 -1.16
CA GLY A 30 23.98 3.22 -0.38
C GLY A 30 23.13 4.27 -1.09
N LEU A 31 22.75 4.05 -2.36
CA LEU A 31 21.90 4.98 -3.09
C LEU A 31 20.42 4.70 -2.84
N ASP A 32 19.67 5.78 -2.55
CA ASP A 32 18.20 5.77 -2.44
C ASP A 32 17.55 5.93 -3.82
N ASN A 33 16.25 5.87 -3.91
CA ASN A 33 15.51 5.71 -5.16
C ASN A 33 15.83 6.80 -6.21
N ILE A 34 15.89 8.07 -5.82
CA ILE A 34 16.16 9.19 -6.74
C ILE A 34 17.58 9.11 -7.29
N ALA A 35 18.57 9.03 -6.40
CA ALA A 35 19.98 8.96 -6.78
C ALA A 35 20.27 7.71 -7.61
N LEU A 36 19.80 6.54 -7.17
CA LEU A 36 19.99 5.27 -7.87
C LEU A 36 19.39 5.31 -9.28
N THR A 37 18.19 5.88 -9.44
CA THR A 37 17.56 6.01 -10.76
C THR A 37 18.39 6.87 -11.68
N THR A 38 18.85 8.02 -11.18
CA THR A 38 19.65 8.97 -11.97
C THR A 38 20.96 8.33 -12.42
N THR A 39 21.68 7.68 -11.50
CA THR A 39 22.97 7.04 -11.79
C THR A 39 22.82 5.92 -12.82
N ILE A 40 21.86 5.01 -12.62
CA ILE A 40 21.64 3.90 -13.58
C ILE A 40 21.23 4.43 -14.96
N GLN A 41 20.39 5.48 -15.04
CA GLN A 41 20.00 6.08 -16.32
C GLN A 41 21.21 6.69 -17.05
N GLN A 42 22.15 7.26 -16.33
CA GLN A 42 23.39 7.79 -16.90
C GLN A 42 24.31 6.68 -17.38
N ASP A 43 24.56 5.66 -16.56
CA ASP A 43 25.51 4.58 -16.87
C ASP A 43 25.06 3.71 -18.05
N PHE A 44 23.74 3.51 -18.20
CA PHE A 44 23.16 2.72 -19.29
C PHE A 44 22.66 3.58 -20.48
N GLU A 45 22.80 4.90 -20.43
CA GLU A 45 22.30 5.85 -21.43
C GLU A 45 20.81 5.64 -21.80
N CYS A 46 20.02 5.17 -20.83
CA CYS A 46 18.62 4.79 -20.98
C CYS A 46 17.72 5.62 -20.06
N GLN A 47 16.45 5.72 -20.40
CA GLN A 47 15.46 6.43 -19.59
C GLN A 47 14.37 5.47 -19.11
N GLU A 48 14.13 5.45 -17.78
CA GLU A 48 13.06 4.65 -17.19
C GLU A 48 11.68 5.05 -17.75
N GLY A 49 10.90 4.06 -18.18
CA GLY A 49 9.59 4.24 -18.79
C GLY A 49 9.59 4.48 -20.30
N ARG A 50 10.76 4.72 -20.93
CA ARG A 50 10.91 4.89 -22.38
C ARG A 50 11.61 3.68 -23.04
N ASP A 51 12.80 3.37 -22.60
CA ASP A 51 13.67 2.32 -23.15
C ASP A 51 14.29 1.43 -22.06
N MET A 52 13.90 1.65 -20.82
CA MET A 52 14.26 0.84 -19.66
C MET A 52 13.08 0.72 -18.69
N ALA A 53 12.92 -0.46 -18.09
CA ALA A 53 12.14 -0.67 -16.87
C ALA A 53 13.04 -1.21 -15.78
N MET A 54 12.78 -0.82 -14.53
CA MET A 54 13.68 -1.13 -13.43
C MET A 54 12.90 -1.50 -12.17
N ALA A 55 13.32 -2.62 -11.53
CA ALA A 55 12.92 -2.97 -10.17
C ALA A 55 14.15 -2.90 -9.27
N ARG A 56 14.11 -2.13 -8.18
CA ARG A 56 15.30 -1.81 -7.39
C ARG A 56 15.01 -1.66 -5.91
N ILE A 57 16.03 -1.86 -5.10
CA ILE A 57 15.99 -1.59 -3.67
C ILE A 57 16.88 -0.39 -3.31
N THR A 58 16.49 0.29 -2.24
CA THR A 58 17.23 1.39 -1.62
C THR A 58 18.09 0.89 -0.47
N ARG A 59 18.73 1.80 0.27
CA ARG A 59 19.44 1.48 1.53
C ARG A 59 18.57 0.69 2.51
N ALA A 60 17.26 0.97 2.57
CA ALA A 60 16.35 0.22 3.42
C ALA A 60 16.35 -1.29 3.11
N GLY A 61 16.35 -1.65 1.81
CA GLY A 61 16.45 -3.05 1.38
C GLY A 61 17.83 -3.65 1.65
N GLU A 62 18.90 -2.90 1.39
CA GLU A 62 20.28 -3.32 1.68
C GLU A 62 20.47 -3.63 3.16
N ASN A 63 19.92 -2.80 4.03
CA ASN A 63 19.99 -2.94 5.48
C ASN A 63 18.92 -3.89 6.05
N LEU A 64 18.21 -4.63 5.20
CA LEU A 64 17.21 -5.63 5.59
C LEU A 64 16.12 -5.07 6.51
N VAL A 65 15.71 -3.83 6.29
CA VAL A 65 14.59 -3.20 7.00
C VAL A 65 13.31 -3.94 6.63
N LEU A 66 12.56 -4.47 7.60
CA LEU A 66 11.40 -5.34 7.35
C LEU A 66 10.24 -4.63 6.64
N SER A 67 10.19 -3.31 6.66
CA SER A 67 9.25 -2.49 5.89
C SER A 67 9.80 -2.02 4.55
N ALA A 68 11.00 -2.47 4.12
CA ALA A 68 11.53 -2.12 2.82
C ALA A 68 10.75 -2.78 1.68
N GLY A 69 10.44 -2.00 0.66
CA GLY A 69 9.82 -2.44 -0.59
C GLY A 69 10.79 -2.48 -1.76
N ILE A 70 10.30 -2.94 -2.91
CA ILE A 70 11.00 -2.87 -4.20
C ILE A 70 10.37 -1.74 -4.99
N MET A 71 11.19 -0.77 -5.41
CA MET A 71 10.74 0.37 -6.19
C MET A 71 10.67 0.04 -7.68
N ALA A 72 9.62 0.53 -8.35
CA ALA A 72 9.44 0.48 -9.80
C ALA A 72 8.95 1.85 -10.28
N GLY A 73 9.88 2.76 -10.48
CA GLY A 73 9.58 4.17 -10.78
C GLY A 73 9.66 5.08 -9.53
N PRO A 74 9.31 6.35 -9.67
CA PRO A 74 9.53 7.36 -8.62
C PRO A 74 8.63 7.15 -7.39
N LYS A 75 7.53 6.41 -7.53
CA LYS A 75 6.53 6.22 -6.47
C LYS A 75 6.01 4.79 -6.40
N SER A 76 6.01 4.05 -7.51
CA SER A 76 5.45 2.69 -7.53
C SER A 76 6.34 1.76 -6.71
N ILE A 77 5.74 1.07 -5.74
CA ILE A 77 6.47 0.22 -4.80
C ILE A 77 5.70 -1.08 -4.55
N TRP A 78 6.38 -2.20 -4.59
CA TRP A 78 5.93 -3.45 -3.98
C TRP A 78 6.26 -3.39 -2.48
N ALA A 79 5.39 -2.72 -1.74
CA ALA A 79 5.70 -2.26 -0.39
C ALA A 79 5.55 -3.33 0.69
N ARG A 80 4.43 -4.06 0.65
CA ARG A 80 4.01 -4.89 1.77
C ARG A 80 4.68 -6.26 1.79
N GLY A 81 5.02 -6.74 3.01
CA GLY A 81 5.61 -8.06 3.22
C GLY A 81 7.14 -8.13 3.19
N GLY A 82 7.84 -6.99 3.09
CA GLY A 82 9.29 -6.94 3.18
C GLY A 82 10.03 -7.44 1.94
N ALA A 83 9.42 -7.29 0.76
CA ALA A 83 10.01 -7.75 -0.50
C ALA A 83 11.38 -7.11 -0.77
N GLY A 84 11.59 -5.84 -0.40
CA GLY A 84 12.87 -5.15 -0.53
C GLY A 84 13.96 -5.75 0.36
N ALA A 85 13.64 -6.09 1.62
CA ALA A 85 14.57 -6.77 2.50
C ALA A 85 14.93 -8.17 1.97
N LYS A 86 13.95 -8.90 1.39
CA LYS A 86 14.22 -10.19 0.76
C LYS A 86 15.14 -10.06 -0.43
N MET A 87 14.94 -9.07 -1.30
CA MET A 87 15.81 -8.79 -2.45
C MET A 87 17.23 -8.43 -1.99
N GLY A 88 17.36 -7.60 -0.94
CA GLY A 88 18.64 -7.30 -0.31
C GLY A 88 19.36 -8.52 0.26
N ALA A 89 18.62 -9.42 0.93
CA ALA A 89 19.18 -10.67 1.45
C ALA A 89 19.73 -11.60 0.35
N LEU A 90 19.30 -11.44 -0.89
CA LEU A 90 19.82 -12.16 -2.04
C LEU A 90 21.06 -11.48 -2.66
N GLY A 91 21.45 -10.31 -2.17
CA GLY A 91 22.53 -9.49 -2.76
C GLY A 91 22.12 -8.81 -4.07
N LEU A 92 20.83 -8.69 -4.35
CA LEU A 92 20.31 -8.12 -5.60
C LEU A 92 19.92 -6.66 -5.41
N LYS A 93 20.65 -5.73 -6.04
CA LYS A 93 20.40 -4.29 -5.95
C LYS A 93 19.28 -3.83 -6.89
N ALA A 94 19.34 -4.29 -8.15
CA ALA A 94 18.35 -3.95 -9.16
C ALA A 94 18.19 -5.04 -10.21
N ILE A 95 17.03 -5.02 -10.88
CA ILE A 95 16.73 -5.78 -12.10
C ILE A 95 16.44 -4.73 -13.17
N LEU A 96 17.20 -4.74 -14.24
CA LEU A 96 17.00 -3.87 -15.39
C LEU A 96 16.46 -4.66 -16.56
N LEU A 97 15.43 -4.12 -17.20
CA LEU A 97 14.88 -4.59 -18.47
C LEU A 97 15.16 -3.51 -19.49
N LEU A 98 16.10 -3.76 -20.40
CA LEU A 98 16.42 -2.83 -21.48
C LEU A 98 15.59 -3.12 -22.73
N GLY A 99 15.29 -2.06 -23.46
CA GLY A 99 14.50 -2.13 -24.68
C GLY A 99 13.19 -1.34 -24.59
N ARG A 100 12.55 -1.20 -25.73
CA ARG A 100 11.25 -0.55 -25.82
C ARG A 100 10.13 -1.53 -25.53
N PRO A 101 9.00 -1.06 -24.96
CA PRO A 101 7.84 -1.93 -24.77
C PRO A 101 7.46 -2.60 -26.09
N ALA A 102 7.40 -3.93 -26.08
CA ALA A 102 6.96 -4.68 -27.25
C ALA A 102 5.53 -4.28 -27.63
N VAL A 103 5.29 -4.06 -28.90
CA VAL A 103 3.95 -3.95 -29.44
C VAL A 103 3.43 -5.37 -29.64
N VAL A 104 2.60 -5.85 -28.73
CA VAL A 104 1.92 -7.13 -28.91
C VAL A 104 0.91 -6.96 -30.05
N PRO A 105 1.01 -7.72 -31.13
CA PRO A 105 -0.01 -7.73 -32.17
C PRO A 105 -1.34 -8.18 -31.56
N VAL A 106 -2.38 -7.39 -31.75
CA VAL A 106 -3.72 -7.72 -31.26
C VAL A 106 -4.73 -7.48 -32.36
N GLU A 107 -5.74 -8.32 -32.39
CA GLU A 107 -6.88 -8.23 -33.32
C GLU A 107 -7.67 -6.92 -33.08
N ASP A 108 -8.36 -6.46 -34.13
CA ASP A 108 -9.14 -5.20 -34.05
C ASP A 108 -10.30 -5.29 -33.05
N ASP A 109 -10.89 -6.45 -32.89
CA ASP A 109 -11.93 -6.71 -31.89
C ASP A 109 -11.41 -6.60 -30.46
N TYR A 110 -10.18 -7.06 -30.17
CA TYR A 110 -9.52 -6.82 -28.87
C TYR A 110 -9.33 -5.31 -28.60
N ARG A 111 -8.92 -4.56 -29.64
CA ARG A 111 -8.78 -3.10 -29.51
C ARG A 111 -10.11 -2.42 -29.19
N ALA A 112 -11.18 -2.88 -29.83
CA ALA A 112 -12.52 -2.36 -29.62
C ALA A 112 -13.02 -2.64 -28.21
N GLU A 113 -12.83 -3.87 -27.71
CA GLU A 113 -13.19 -4.27 -26.35
C GLU A 113 -12.37 -3.54 -25.30
N SER A 114 -11.04 -3.45 -25.46
CA SER A 114 -10.17 -2.69 -24.57
C SER A 114 -10.59 -1.23 -24.44
N LYS A 115 -11.02 -0.60 -25.55
CA LYS A 115 -11.61 0.75 -25.54
C LYS A 115 -12.96 0.77 -24.80
N ALA A 116 -13.78 -0.28 -24.92
CA ALA A 116 -15.06 -0.39 -24.22
C ALA A 116 -14.84 -0.51 -22.70
N ILE A 117 -13.88 -1.34 -22.26
CA ILE A 117 -13.47 -1.46 -20.85
C ILE A 117 -12.95 -0.12 -20.34
N GLY A 118 -12.11 0.58 -21.10
CA GLY A 118 -11.63 1.91 -20.75
C GLY A 118 -12.78 2.92 -20.55
N ARG A 119 -13.81 2.87 -21.41
CA ARG A 119 -15.04 3.68 -21.24
C ARG A 119 -15.85 3.28 -20.02
N LYS A 120 -15.96 1.96 -19.73
CA LYS A 120 -16.63 1.42 -18.53
C LYS A 120 -15.96 1.97 -17.27
N ILE A 121 -14.63 1.90 -17.17
CA ILE A 121 -13.84 2.45 -16.06
C ILE A 121 -14.10 3.95 -15.89
N LEU A 122 -13.98 4.74 -16.95
CA LEU A 122 -14.17 6.19 -16.91
C LEU A 122 -15.64 6.61 -16.78
N GLY A 123 -16.57 5.69 -17.00
CA GLY A 123 -18.02 5.92 -16.86
C GLY A 123 -18.44 6.15 -15.40
N THR A 124 -17.73 5.57 -14.45
CA THR A 124 -18.08 5.73 -13.04
C THR A 124 -17.77 7.15 -12.54
N SER A 125 -18.67 7.69 -11.69
CA SER A 125 -18.49 9.02 -11.11
C SER A 125 -17.25 9.12 -10.24
N VAL A 126 -16.93 8.06 -9.48
CA VAL A 126 -15.75 7.99 -8.60
C VAL A 126 -14.47 8.09 -9.42
N THR A 127 -14.35 7.34 -10.51
CA THR A 127 -13.16 7.37 -11.35
C THR A 127 -12.98 8.72 -12.03
N ARG A 128 -14.04 9.21 -12.69
CA ARG A 128 -13.96 10.41 -13.53
C ARG A 128 -13.93 11.70 -12.73
N LYS A 129 -14.78 11.82 -11.69
CA LYS A 129 -14.99 13.09 -10.97
C LYS A 129 -14.13 13.20 -9.70
N VAL A 130 -13.69 12.08 -9.13
CA VAL A 130 -13.03 12.06 -7.83
C VAL A 130 -11.57 11.61 -7.98
N LEU A 131 -11.32 10.35 -8.35
CA LEU A 131 -9.94 9.83 -8.44
C LEU A 131 -9.07 10.63 -9.40
N LYS A 132 -9.62 10.97 -10.59
CA LYS A 132 -8.90 11.77 -11.58
C LYS A 132 -8.62 13.20 -11.09
N LYS A 133 -9.36 13.70 -10.12
CA LYS A 133 -9.26 15.09 -9.64
C LYS A 133 -8.38 15.23 -8.41
N VAL A 134 -8.54 14.34 -7.43
CA VAL A 134 -7.87 14.45 -6.11
C VAL A 134 -7.16 13.17 -5.68
N GLY A 135 -7.25 12.08 -6.45
CA GLY A 135 -6.65 10.80 -6.05
C GLY A 135 -7.36 10.15 -4.87
N THR A 136 -6.69 9.19 -4.24
CA THR A 136 -7.22 8.42 -3.11
C THR A 136 -7.42 9.22 -1.81
N PRO A 137 -6.79 10.38 -1.57
CA PRO A 137 -7.10 11.23 -0.41
C PRO A 137 -8.57 11.58 -0.25
N PHE A 138 -9.39 11.47 -1.31
CA PHE A 138 -10.84 11.70 -1.21
C PHE A 138 -11.52 10.83 -0.14
N LEU A 139 -10.95 9.67 0.20
CA LEU A 139 -11.47 8.78 1.24
C LEU A 139 -11.33 9.34 2.66
N TYR A 140 -10.48 10.34 2.85
CA TYR A 140 -10.23 10.91 4.18
C TYR A 140 -11.48 11.52 4.81
N LYS A 141 -12.13 12.44 4.12
CA LYS A 141 -13.32 13.14 4.62
C LYS A 141 -14.49 12.22 4.95
N PRO A 142 -14.91 11.27 4.06
CA PRO A 142 -15.95 10.30 4.41
C PRO A 142 -15.58 9.45 5.62
N SER A 143 -14.34 8.98 5.72
CA SER A 143 -13.87 8.15 6.85
C SER A 143 -13.87 8.94 8.16
N ARG A 144 -13.46 10.21 8.12
CA ARG A 144 -13.49 11.11 9.26
C ARG A 144 -14.91 11.37 9.76
N ILE A 145 -15.84 11.67 8.84
CA ILE A 145 -17.25 11.94 9.15
C ILE A 145 -17.94 10.69 9.70
N LEU A 146 -17.63 9.52 9.14
CA LEU A 146 -18.16 8.23 9.62
C LEU A 146 -17.60 7.85 11.01
N GLY A 147 -16.59 8.55 11.51
CA GLY A 147 -15.90 8.17 12.74
C GLY A 147 -15.04 6.91 12.59
N ALA A 148 -14.70 6.52 11.37
CA ALA A 148 -13.94 5.30 11.07
C ALA A 148 -12.44 5.55 10.84
N LEU A 149 -11.96 6.78 10.94
CA LEU A 149 -10.55 7.11 10.76
C LEU A 149 -9.78 6.92 12.07
N GLY A 150 -8.88 5.93 12.12
CA GLY A 150 -8.04 5.65 13.29
C GLY A 150 -6.98 6.73 13.54
N VAL A 151 -6.83 7.12 14.79
CA VAL A 151 -5.95 8.21 15.26
C VAL A 151 -5.03 7.71 16.36
N LEU A 152 -3.75 8.15 16.36
CA LEU A 152 -2.75 7.82 17.38
C LEU A 152 -2.72 6.31 17.67
N ASN A 153 -2.31 5.52 16.69
CA ASN A 153 -2.32 4.05 16.76
C ASN A 153 -3.71 3.44 17.05
N ASN A 154 -4.79 4.02 16.51
CA ASN A 154 -6.20 3.63 16.76
C ASN A 154 -6.66 3.74 18.24
N GLN A 155 -6.04 4.60 19.05
CA GLN A 155 -6.54 4.90 20.40
C GLN A 155 -7.91 5.58 20.35
N ARG A 156 -8.16 6.36 19.31
CA ARG A 156 -9.44 7.06 19.07
C ARG A 156 -9.71 7.15 17.57
N THR A 157 -10.87 7.69 17.21
CA THR A 157 -11.26 7.95 15.83
C THR A 157 -11.56 9.44 15.61
N GLY A 158 -11.61 9.85 14.33
CA GLY A 158 -11.82 11.23 13.93
C GLY A 158 -10.54 12.07 14.00
N TRP A 159 -10.44 13.07 13.15
CA TRP A 159 -9.31 14.00 13.13
C TRP A 159 -9.73 15.32 12.53
N ARG A 160 -8.77 16.22 12.30
CA ARG A 160 -9.00 17.58 11.82
C ARG A 160 -9.31 17.64 10.32
N GLU A 161 -10.10 18.62 9.91
CA GLU A 161 -10.47 18.89 8.51
C GLU A 161 -9.29 19.39 7.67
N THR A 162 -8.22 19.85 8.30
CA THR A 162 -7.03 20.37 7.63
C THR A 162 -6.40 19.38 6.66
N LEU A 163 -6.64 18.07 6.85
CA LEU A 163 -6.19 17.00 5.96
C LEU A 163 -7.26 16.51 4.96
N ASP A 164 -8.40 17.20 4.82
CA ASP A 164 -9.36 16.92 3.75
C ASP A 164 -8.68 17.14 2.38
N ALA A 165 -9.07 16.36 1.38
CA ALA A 165 -8.34 16.27 0.08
C ALA A 165 -8.17 17.61 -0.64
N GLU A 166 -9.12 18.53 -0.46
CA GLU A 166 -9.09 19.88 -1.01
C GLU A 166 -7.94 20.75 -0.47
N ASN A 167 -7.47 20.49 0.75
CA ASN A 167 -6.39 21.25 1.36
C ASN A 167 -4.99 20.88 0.80
N PHE A 168 -4.92 19.82 -0.01
CA PHE A 168 -3.71 19.44 -0.75
C PHE A 168 -3.60 20.16 -2.11
N ASP A 169 -4.66 20.86 -2.55
CA ASP A 169 -4.70 21.53 -3.86
C ASP A 169 -3.64 22.63 -4.01
N ALA A 170 -3.29 23.31 -2.93
CA ALA A 170 -2.24 24.33 -2.90
C ALA A 170 -0.84 23.79 -3.25
N TYR A 171 -0.63 22.49 -3.07
CA TYR A 171 0.64 21.81 -3.31
C TYR A 171 0.59 20.93 -4.57
N ARG A 172 -0.56 20.89 -5.29
CA ARG A 172 -0.74 20.02 -6.44
C ARG A 172 -0.14 20.62 -7.70
N ASP A 173 0.82 19.91 -8.29
CA ASP A 173 1.46 20.23 -9.57
C ASP A 173 0.96 19.29 -10.70
N GLY A 174 -0.34 18.98 -10.69
CA GLY A 174 -1.00 18.16 -11.69
C GLY A 174 -1.31 16.73 -11.24
N MET A 175 -1.83 15.94 -12.18
CA MET A 175 -2.17 14.52 -11.97
C MET A 175 -1.39 13.66 -12.95
N ALA A 176 -0.97 12.48 -12.51
CA ALA A 176 -0.26 11.50 -13.32
C ALA A 176 -0.99 10.14 -13.30
N GLY A 177 -0.76 9.34 -14.33
CA GLY A 177 -1.27 7.97 -14.46
C GLY A 177 -0.12 6.97 -14.50
N CYS A 178 -0.42 5.71 -14.22
CA CYS A 178 0.44 4.59 -14.57
C CYS A 178 0.42 4.39 -16.10
N TYR A 179 1.36 3.61 -16.63
CA TYR A 179 1.46 3.34 -18.06
C TYR A 179 0.11 2.92 -18.66
N LYS A 180 -0.36 3.65 -19.66
CA LYS A 180 -1.65 3.47 -20.35
C LYS A 180 -2.90 3.42 -19.46
N CYS A 181 -2.83 3.82 -18.20
CA CYS A 181 -3.99 3.89 -17.32
C CYS A 181 -4.84 5.13 -17.61
N PRO A 182 -6.17 4.99 -17.81
CA PRO A 182 -7.04 6.13 -18.11
C PRO A 182 -7.40 6.97 -16.87
N VAL A 183 -7.18 6.47 -15.66
CA VAL A 183 -7.72 7.07 -14.42
C VAL A 183 -6.94 8.30 -13.97
N TYR A 184 -5.61 8.29 -14.09
CA TYR A 184 -4.76 9.40 -13.64
C TYR A 184 -5.01 9.75 -12.16
N CYS A 185 -5.00 8.75 -11.26
CA CYS A 185 -5.34 8.93 -9.85
C CYS A 185 -4.18 9.39 -8.96
N ARG A 186 -3.01 9.69 -9.53
CA ARG A 186 -1.79 10.02 -8.80
C ARG A 186 -1.55 11.53 -8.83
N ALA A 187 -1.63 12.20 -7.69
CA ALA A 187 -1.27 13.61 -7.60
C ALA A 187 0.26 13.77 -7.67
N ARG A 188 0.73 14.71 -8.48
CA ARG A 188 2.08 15.25 -8.35
C ARG A 188 2.03 16.42 -7.41
N ASN A 189 3.03 16.53 -6.57
CA ASN A 189 3.09 17.57 -5.56
C ASN A 189 4.39 18.37 -5.63
N ARG A 190 4.32 19.61 -5.16
CA ARG A 190 5.44 20.52 -4.99
C ARG A 190 5.26 21.30 -3.70
N LEU A 191 6.20 21.14 -2.78
CA LEU A 191 6.28 21.97 -1.59
C LEU A 191 7.01 23.29 -1.90
N PRO A 192 6.68 24.40 -1.20
CA PRO A 192 7.46 25.62 -1.29
C PRO A 192 8.91 25.36 -0.90
N SER A 193 9.86 25.89 -1.68
CA SER A 193 11.27 25.83 -1.32
C SER A 193 11.49 26.62 -0.03
N SER A 194 12.07 25.98 0.98
CA SER A 194 12.50 26.71 2.19
C SER A 194 13.82 27.40 1.91
N PRO A 195 13.92 28.72 2.11
CA PRO A 195 15.19 29.45 1.95
C PRO A 195 16.28 29.01 2.94
N GLU A 196 15.88 28.35 4.03
CA GLU A 196 16.76 27.96 5.14
C GLU A 196 17.41 26.58 4.96
N ASN A 197 16.92 25.78 4.03
CA ASN A 197 17.38 24.41 3.82
C ASN A 197 18.20 24.31 2.54
N GLY A 198 19.51 24.14 2.67
CA GLY A 198 20.42 23.92 1.55
C GLY A 198 20.04 22.74 0.65
N THR A 199 20.68 22.63 -0.47
CA THR A 199 20.38 21.80 -1.64
C THR A 199 20.04 20.33 -1.40
N GLU A 200 20.46 19.72 -0.30
CA GLU A 200 20.23 18.30 -0.01
C GLU A 200 18.85 18.02 0.61
N GLN A 201 18.29 18.97 1.35
CA GLN A 201 16.92 18.86 1.92
C GLN A 201 15.82 19.17 0.90
N ASP A 202 16.16 19.78 -0.22
CA ASP A 202 15.19 20.12 -1.28
C ASP A 202 14.79 18.93 -2.16
N LYS A 203 15.54 17.81 -2.12
CA LYS A 203 15.21 16.61 -2.91
C LYS A 203 13.83 16.01 -2.64
N TRP A 204 13.24 16.27 -1.47
CA TRP A 204 11.91 15.82 -1.07
C TRP A 204 10.81 16.88 -1.21
N SER A 205 11.12 18.03 -1.79
CA SER A 205 10.15 19.09 -2.09
C SER A 205 9.20 18.72 -3.24
N HIS A 206 9.55 17.74 -4.06
CA HIS A 206 8.76 17.28 -5.18
C HIS A 206 8.51 15.77 -5.08
N GLY A 207 7.33 15.32 -5.53
CA GLY A 207 7.01 13.91 -5.56
C GLY A 207 5.61 13.60 -6.06
N ASP A 208 5.24 12.35 -5.94
CA ASP A 208 3.93 11.83 -6.30
C ASP A 208 3.21 11.26 -5.06
N GLY A 209 1.97 11.60 -4.87
CA GLY A 209 1.14 11.22 -3.72
C GLY A 209 0.68 12.45 -2.93
N PRO A 210 0.35 12.31 -1.63
CA PRO A 210 0.22 11.04 -0.91
C PRO A 210 -0.99 10.21 -1.37
N GLU A 211 -0.93 8.90 -1.17
CA GLU A 211 -2.10 8.04 -1.19
C GLU A 211 -2.83 8.11 0.16
N TYR A 212 -4.11 7.70 0.19
CA TYR A 212 -4.92 7.70 1.40
C TYR A 212 -4.28 6.94 2.58
N VAL A 213 -3.59 5.84 2.30
CA VAL A 213 -2.88 5.07 3.34
C VAL A 213 -1.77 5.91 3.98
N THR A 214 -0.93 6.54 3.16
CA THR A 214 0.13 7.42 3.66
C THR A 214 -0.46 8.60 4.44
N LEU A 215 -1.50 9.24 3.90
CA LEU A 215 -2.21 10.34 4.56
C LEU A 215 -2.71 9.93 5.95
N GLY A 216 -3.38 8.77 6.06
CA GLY A 216 -3.92 8.31 7.34
C GLY A 216 -2.84 7.88 8.35
N LYS A 217 -1.77 7.24 7.87
CA LYS A 217 -0.71 6.71 8.74
C LYS A 217 0.25 7.81 9.22
N PHE A 218 0.62 8.74 8.36
CA PHE A 218 1.54 9.85 8.68
C PHE A 218 0.84 11.17 9.03
N GLY A 219 -0.47 11.23 8.88
CA GLY A 219 -1.33 12.29 9.40
C GLY A 219 -1.88 11.89 10.78
N PRO A 220 -3.19 11.53 10.86
CA PRO A 220 -3.86 11.17 12.12
C PRO A 220 -3.15 10.09 12.92
N GLY A 221 -2.58 9.09 12.25
CA GLY A 221 -1.87 7.97 12.88
C GLY A 221 -0.72 8.39 13.77
N LEU A 222 -0.03 9.48 13.41
CA LEU A 222 1.11 10.06 14.13
C LEU A 222 0.81 11.43 14.77
N GLY A 223 -0.45 11.90 14.72
CA GLY A 223 -0.83 13.17 15.32
C GLY A 223 -0.49 14.41 14.47
N ILE A 224 -0.23 14.24 13.19
CA ILE A 224 0.07 15.34 12.24
C ILE A 224 -1.23 15.84 11.63
N ASP A 225 -1.35 17.16 11.47
CA ASP A 225 -2.52 17.84 10.92
C ASP A 225 -2.21 18.86 9.80
N ARG A 226 -0.98 18.88 9.30
CA ARG A 226 -0.51 19.80 8.26
C ARG A 226 -0.23 19.04 6.94
N PRO A 227 -0.92 19.40 5.82
CA PRO A 227 -0.77 18.76 4.54
C PRO A 227 0.68 18.70 4.02
N GLU A 228 1.43 19.79 4.17
CA GLU A 228 2.82 19.88 3.72
C GLU A 228 3.74 18.89 4.42
N GLN A 229 3.52 18.62 5.72
CA GLN A 229 4.29 17.62 6.44
C GLN A 229 3.99 16.20 5.94
N VAL A 230 2.70 15.88 5.72
CA VAL A 230 2.31 14.58 5.14
C VAL A 230 2.89 14.38 3.74
N ILE A 231 2.90 15.42 2.90
CA ILE A 231 3.51 15.37 1.57
C ILE A 231 5.01 15.10 1.69
N ARG A 232 5.69 15.79 2.59
CA ARG A 232 7.14 15.62 2.81
C ARG A 232 7.47 14.20 3.25
N PHE A 233 6.76 13.65 4.22
CA PHE A 233 6.94 12.25 4.65
C PHE A 233 6.68 11.27 3.49
N ASN A 234 5.64 11.51 2.69
CA ASN A 234 5.36 10.71 1.51
C ASN A 234 6.54 10.70 0.52
N ASN A 235 7.12 11.87 0.24
CA ASN A 235 8.24 11.99 -0.68
C ASN A 235 9.50 11.31 -0.12
N MET A 236 9.76 11.45 1.19
CA MET A 236 10.83 10.73 1.88
C MET A 236 10.64 9.21 1.79
N LEU A 237 9.45 8.69 2.09
CA LEU A 237 9.14 7.27 2.04
C LEU A 237 9.35 6.67 0.65
N ASN A 238 8.95 7.41 -0.41
CA ASN A 238 9.15 7.00 -1.79
C ASN A 238 10.63 6.97 -2.19
N ASP A 239 11.44 7.93 -1.72
CA ASP A 239 12.87 7.94 -1.97
C ASP A 239 13.59 6.85 -1.16
N LEU A 240 13.26 6.73 0.11
CA LEU A 240 13.83 5.75 1.03
C LEU A 240 13.36 4.30 0.78
N GLY A 241 12.34 4.08 -0.06
CA GLY A 241 11.82 2.77 -0.41
C GLY A 241 11.12 2.04 0.74
N LEU A 242 10.38 2.76 1.57
CA LEU A 242 9.70 2.24 2.76
C LEU A 242 8.18 2.09 2.54
N ASP A 243 7.61 0.98 3.03
CA ASP A 243 6.16 0.79 3.15
C ASP A 243 5.57 1.78 4.16
N SER A 244 4.80 2.76 3.69
CA SER A 244 4.20 3.78 4.55
C SER A 244 3.29 3.19 5.63
N ALA A 245 2.56 2.12 5.31
CA ALA A 245 1.66 1.49 6.28
C ALA A 245 2.42 0.84 7.44
N SER A 246 3.42 0.00 7.15
CA SER A 246 4.19 -0.69 8.20
C SER A 246 5.09 0.27 8.95
N THR A 247 5.75 1.21 8.27
CA THR A 247 6.65 2.17 8.90
C THR A 247 5.88 3.13 9.81
N GLY A 248 4.80 3.76 9.31
CA GLY A 248 3.97 4.66 10.12
C GLY A 248 3.32 3.95 11.31
N SER A 249 2.87 2.70 11.13
CA SER A 249 2.31 1.91 12.25
C SER A 249 3.38 1.49 13.27
N ALA A 250 4.61 1.19 12.86
CA ALA A 250 5.70 0.87 13.79
C ALA A 250 6.07 2.10 14.64
N ILE A 251 6.15 3.28 14.03
CA ILE A 251 6.40 4.54 14.74
C ILE A 251 5.24 4.84 15.71
N ALA A 252 3.98 4.75 15.24
CA ALA A 252 2.79 4.99 16.07
C ALA A 252 2.71 4.02 17.26
N TRP A 253 3.03 2.75 17.05
CA TRP A 253 3.09 1.75 18.11
C TRP A 253 4.14 2.13 19.16
N SER A 254 5.32 2.53 18.74
CA SER A 254 6.40 2.95 19.66
C SER A 254 6.05 4.23 20.43
N MET A 255 5.43 5.21 19.78
CA MET A 255 4.94 6.43 20.44
C MET A 255 3.91 6.09 21.52
N GLU A 256 3.02 5.13 21.27
CA GLU A 256 2.06 4.68 22.28
C GLU A 256 2.74 3.91 23.42
N LEU A 257 3.72 3.05 23.13
CA LEU A 257 4.48 2.35 24.18
C LEU A 257 5.21 3.36 25.08
N TYR A 258 5.79 4.40 24.49
CA TYR A 258 6.44 5.48 25.21
C TYR A 258 5.43 6.27 26.07
N GLN A 259 4.30 6.67 25.48
CA GLN A 259 3.21 7.34 26.18
C GLN A 259 2.69 6.55 27.40
N ARG A 260 2.71 5.20 27.32
CA ARG A 260 2.28 4.30 28.39
C ARG A 260 3.37 3.93 29.39
N GLY A 261 4.60 4.41 29.18
CA GLY A 261 5.75 4.07 30.01
C GLY A 261 6.22 2.62 29.90
N LEU A 262 5.84 1.92 28.79
CA LEU A 262 6.32 0.58 28.49
C LEU A 262 7.72 0.57 27.88
N ILE A 263 8.11 1.69 27.28
CA ILE A 263 9.48 2.05 26.89
C ILE A 263 9.77 3.48 27.36
N THR A 264 11.03 3.78 27.58
CA THR A 264 11.50 5.05 28.15
C THR A 264 12.49 5.74 27.22
N THR A 265 12.97 6.93 27.61
CA THR A 265 14.06 7.61 26.90
C THR A 265 15.35 6.81 26.89
N GLU A 266 15.59 5.94 27.85
CA GLU A 266 16.74 5.02 27.85
C GLU A 266 16.62 4.01 26.70
N ASP A 267 15.44 3.42 26.51
CA ASP A 267 15.17 2.46 25.43
C ASP A 267 15.24 3.11 24.04
N THR A 268 14.92 4.38 23.94
CA THR A 268 14.93 5.14 22.68
C THR A 268 16.26 5.85 22.39
N GLY A 269 17.25 5.72 23.28
CA GLY A 269 18.56 6.39 23.14
C GLY A 269 18.46 7.90 23.30
N GLY A 270 17.57 8.37 24.19
CA GLY A 270 17.38 9.79 24.51
C GLY A 270 16.28 10.51 23.69
N LEU A 271 15.61 9.80 22.76
CA LEU A 271 14.53 10.39 21.99
C LEU A 271 13.21 10.41 22.79
N GLU A 272 12.57 11.57 22.83
CA GLU A 272 11.20 11.70 23.33
C GLU A 272 10.21 11.44 22.20
N LEU A 273 9.42 10.37 22.29
CA LEU A 273 8.50 9.97 21.23
C LEU A 273 7.16 10.70 21.33
N ASN A 274 7.16 12.01 21.10
CA ASN A 274 5.98 12.86 21.18
C ASN A 274 5.12 12.78 19.92
N TRP A 275 3.79 12.68 20.09
CA TRP A 275 2.84 12.74 18.99
C TRP A 275 2.86 14.12 18.31
N GLY A 276 2.80 14.13 16.97
CA GLY A 276 2.74 15.34 16.17
C GLY A 276 4.08 16.03 15.94
N ASP A 277 5.17 15.46 16.43
CA ASP A 277 6.52 15.98 16.21
C ASP A 277 7.05 15.57 14.83
N ALA A 278 6.99 16.49 13.88
CA ALA A 278 7.37 16.25 12.50
C ALA A 278 8.89 16.04 12.33
N GLU A 279 9.71 16.78 13.08
CA GLU A 279 11.18 16.68 13.01
C GLU A 279 11.64 15.32 13.55
N LEU A 280 11.04 14.87 14.65
CA LEU A 280 11.27 13.55 15.19
C LEU A 280 10.92 12.46 14.15
N ILE A 281 9.76 12.57 13.49
CA ILE A 281 9.32 11.58 12.48
C ILE A 281 10.31 11.52 11.30
N GLU A 282 10.77 12.67 10.78
CA GLU A 282 11.79 12.71 9.71
C GLU A 282 13.09 12.05 10.16
N ASN A 283 13.55 12.36 11.37
CA ASN A 283 14.75 11.74 11.93
C ASN A 283 14.58 10.21 12.08
N LEU A 284 13.42 9.75 12.59
CA LEU A 284 13.14 8.33 12.72
C LEU A 284 13.15 7.59 11.38
N LEU A 285 12.64 8.20 10.29
CA LEU A 285 12.70 7.60 8.95
C LEU A 285 14.15 7.36 8.51
N LEU A 286 15.05 8.30 8.73
CA LEU A 286 16.47 8.16 8.41
C LEU A 286 17.16 7.10 9.30
N LEU A 287 16.90 7.14 10.59
CA LEU A 287 17.43 6.16 11.54
C LEU A 287 16.98 4.72 11.23
N ILE A 288 15.72 4.54 10.78
CA ILE A 288 15.18 3.23 10.35
C ILE A 288 15.97 2.68 9.17
N VAL A 289 16.19 3.50 8.13
CA VAL A 289 16.90 3.08 6.94
C VAL A 289 18.35 2.70 7.24
N GLU A 290 19.00 3.44 8.12
CA GLU A 290 20.38 3.21 8.55
C GLU A 290 20.53 2.13 9.64
N ARG A 291 19.42 1.64 10.22
CA ARG A 291 19.42 0.77 11.40
C ARG A 291 20.28 1.33 12.54
N ARG A 292 20.20 2.62 12.77
CA ARG A 292 21.01 3.33 13.76
C ARG A 292 20.19 3.67 15.02
N GLY A 293 20.76 3.38 16.20
CA GLY A 293 20.10 3.67 17.48
C GLY A 293 18.70 3.05 17.55
N PHE A 294 17.71 3.82 17.97
CA PHE A 294 16.31 3.36 18.06
C PHE A 294 15.71 2.98 16.69
N GLY A 295 16.26 3.52 15.61
CA GLY A 295 15.88 3.13 14.24
C GLY A 295 16.08 1.65 13.94
N ASP A 296 17.06 0.97 14.57
CA ASP A 296 17.24 -0.48 14.42
C ASP A 296 16.08 -1.27 15.04
N THR A 297 15.50 -0.79 16.13
CA THR A 297 14.29 -1.39 16.72
C THR A 297 13.09 -1.23 15.78
N LEU A 298 12.88 -0.04 15.23
CA LEU A 298 11.81 0.26 14.28
C LEU A 298 11.99 -0.49 12.96
N ALA A 299 13.22 -0.70 12.50
CA ALA A 299 13.54 -1.46 11.29
C ALA A 299 13.09 -2.93 11.37
N ASP A 300 13.00 -3.48 12.57
CA ASP A 300 12.43 -4.81 12.83
C ASP A 300 10.90 -4.84 12.79
N SER A 301 10.26 -3.67 12.69
CA SER A 301 8.83 -3.51 12.48
C SER A 301 8.02 -4.32 13.51
N GLY A 302 7.02 -5.09 13.07
CA GLY A 302 6.19 -5.91 13.95
C GLY A 302 6.89 -7.04 14.69
N LYS A 303 8.18 -7.30 14.45
CA LYS A 303 8.97 -8.35 15.09
C LYS A 303 9.78 -7.87 16.31
N ALA A 304 9.65 -6.60 16.73
CA ALA A 304 10.45 -6.04 17.82
C ALA A 304 10.29 -6.82 19.15
N VAL A 305 9.09 -7.32 19.48
CA VAL A 305 8.87 -8.14 20.68
C VAL A 305 9.55 -9.50 20.55
N THR A 306 9.37 -10.20 19.44
CA THR A 306 9.97 -11.54 19.24
C THR A 306 11.50 -11.49 19.13
N ARG A 307 12.06 -10.31 18.87
CA ARG A 307 13.50 -10.04 18.87
C ARG A 307 14.03 -9.47 20.17
N GLY A 308 13.17 -9.43 21.22
CA GLY A 308 13.56 -8.97 22.56
C GLY A 308 13.82 -7.47 22.68
N LYS A 309 13.43 -6.67 21.67
CA LYS A 309 13.62 -5.21 21.68
C LYS A 309 12.49 -4.48 22.41
N TYR A 310 11.32 -5.10 22.54
CA TYR A 310 10.18 -4.60 23.30
C TYR A 310 9.69 -5.63 24.31
N PRO A 311 9.08 -5.21 25.43
CA PRO A 311 8.49 -6.12 26.42
C PRO A 311 7.28 -6.85 25.82
N ALA A 312 6.94 -8.02 26.34
CA ALA A 312 5.81 -8.83 25.88
C ALA A 312 4.47 -8.09 25.92
N ALA A 313 4.25 -7.23 26.92
CA ALA A 313 3.06 -6.39 27.06
C ALA A 313 2.85 -5.42 25.86
N ALA A 314 3.88 -5.11 25.10
CA ALA A 314 3.77 -4.29 23.90
C ALA A 314 2.85 -4.89 22.83
N LEU A 315 2.67 -6.23 22.82
CA LEU A 315 1.78 -6.92 21.87
C LEU A 315 0.32 -6.49 22.00
N ASP A 316 -0.11 -6.06 23.19
CA ASP A 316 -1.50 -5.65 23.44
C ASP A 316 -1.88 -4.38 22.63
N TYR A 317 -0.89 -3.58 22.29
CA TYR A 317 -1.05 -2.32 21.56
C TYR A 317 -0.64 -2.41 20.08
N ARG A 318 -0.21 -3.58 19.63
CA ARG A 318 0.24 -3.78 18.24
C ARG A 318 -0.95 -3.93 17.30
N MET A 319 -1.11 -2.97 16.38
CA MET A 319 -2.17 -2.99 15.36
C MET A 319 -1.75 -3.84 14.15
N ALA A 320 -1.74 -5.17 14.34
CA ALA A 320 -1.28 -6.13 13.33
C ALA A 320 -2.04 -7.46 13.41
N SER A 321 -2.12 -8.16 12.27
CA SER A 321 -2.54 -9.57 12.17
C SER A 321 -1.50 -10.34 11.37
N LYS A 322 -1.23 -11.60 11.73
CA LYS A 322 -0.20 -12.44 11.09
C LYS A 322 1.17 -11.73 10.96
N GLY A 323 1.52 -10.90 11.95
CA GLY A 323 2.79 -10.16 11.97
C GLY A 323 2.87 -8.94 11.06
N LEU A 324 1.85 -8.67 10.23
CA LEU A 324 1.80 -7.52 9.34
C LEU A 324 0.89 -6.42 9.92
N PHE A 325 1.42 -5.21 10.03
CA PHE A 325 0.66 -4.06 10.51
C PHE A 325 -0.53 -3.71 9.61
N GLN A 326 -1.53 -3.06 10.21
CA GLN A 326 -2.70 -2.55 9.49
C GLN A 326 -2.31 -1.65 8.32
N SER A 327 -2.80 -2.00 7.11
CA SER A 327 -2.50 -1.23 5.90
C SER A 327 -3.32 0.04 5.78
N ASP A 328 -4.61 -0.08 6.03
CA ASP A 328 -5.57 1.01 5.81
C ASP A 328 -5.88 1.69 7.15
N PRO A 329 -6.02 3.02 7.21
CA PRO A 329 -6.24 3.74 8.46
C PRO A 329 -7.66 3.61 9.03
N HIS A 330 -8.57 2.83 8.41
CA HIS A 330 -9.91 2.64 8.93
C HIS A 330 -9.91 1.81 10.22
N ASP A 331 -10.70 2.27 11.20
CA ASP A 331 -10.93 1.55 12.44
C ASP A 331 -12.01 0.49 12.27
N ALA A 332 -11.65 -0.76 12.44
CA ALA A 332 -12.52 -1.90 12.21
C ALA A 332 -13.64 -2.05 13.28
N ARG A 333 -13.59 -1.30 14.37
CA ARG A 333 -14.69 -1.25 15.35
C ARG A 333 -15.95 -0.65 14.72
N ILE A 334 -15.80 0.22 13.73
CA ILE A 334 -16.93 0.86 13.02
C ILE A 334 -17.35 0.09 11.78
N ILE A 335 -16.38 -0.49 11.02
CA ILE A 335 -16.64 -1.10 9.71
C ILE A 335 -16.44 -2.61 9.79
N LYS A 336 -17.51 -3.40 9.90
CA LYS A 336 -17.47 -4.82 10.22
C LYS A 336 -16.98 -5.74 9.10
N ALA A 337 -17.39 -5.53 7.84
CA ALA A 337 -16.86 -6.32 6.74
C ALA A 337 -15.35 -6.03 6.52
N PHE A 338 -14.96 -4.79 6.77
CA PHE A 338 -13.55 -4.43 6.74
C PHE A 338 -12.74 -5.13 7.84
N ALA A 339 -13.31 -5.20 9.05
CA ALA A 339 -12.73 -5.94 10.17
C ALA A 339 -12.50 -7.42 9.81
N LEU A 340 -13.55 -8.09 9.30
CA LEU A 340 -13.47 -9.48 8.87
C LEU A 340 -12.41 -9.64 7.78
N GLY A 341 -12.41 -8.77 6.76
CA GLY A 341 -11.43 -8.80 5.69
C GLY A 341 -9.99 -8.68 6.19
N LEU A 342 -9.71 -7.78 7.12
CA LEU A 342 -8.39 -7.60 7.70
C LEU A 342 -7.94 -8.81 8.54
N ALA A 343 -8.87 -9.48 9.22
CA ALA A 343 -8.58 -10.68 10.00
C ALA A 343 -8.18 -11.85 9.10
N VAL A 344 -8.97 -12.11 8.04
CA VAL A 344 -8.84 -13.31 7.21
C VAL A 344 -7.87 -13.16 6.03
N ALA A 345 -7.43 -11.94 5.70
CA ALA A 345 -6.51 -11.72 4.59
C ALA A 345 -5.26 -12.60 4.68
N THR A 346 -4.95 -13.30 3.61
CA THR A 346 -3.89 -14.34 3.58
C THR A 346 -2.49 -13.82 3.87
N ARG A 347 -2.20 -12.58 3.52
CA ARG A 347 -0.88 -11.96 3.77
C ARG A 347 -0.80 -11.12 5.04
N GLY A 348 -1.81 -11.19 5.91
CA GLY A 348 -1.91 -10.39 7.12
C GLY A 348 -2.84 -9.18 6.94
N MET A 349 -2.74 -8.18 7.81
CA MET A 349 -3.71 -7.10 7.95
C MET A 349 -3.71 -6.12 6.75
N ASP A 350 -4.19 -6.59 5.61
CA ASP A 350 -4.15 -5.89 4.32
C ASP A 350 -5.51 -5.79 3.63
N HIS A 351 -5.92 -4.56 3.32
CA HIS A 351 -7.21 -4.26 2.72
C HIS A 351 -7.33 -4.61 1.23
N LEU A 352 -6.22 -4.77 0.51
CA LEU A 352 -6.24 -5.02 -0.94
C LEU A 352 -6.62 -6.46 -1.31
N ARG A 353 -6.85 -7.33 -0.32
CA ARG A 353 -7.23 -8.72 -0.58
C ARG A 353 -8.75 -8.91 -0.66
N ASN A 354 -9.55 -8.08 0.04
CA ASN A 354 -10.98 -8.36 0.21
C ASN A 354 -11.82 -7.15 0.67
N ARG A 355 -11.42 -5.94 0.36
CA ARG A 355 -12.07 -4.72 0.85
C ARG A 355 -13.53 -4.60 0.38
N VAL A 356 -14.45 -4.49 1.32
CA VAL A 356 -15.85 -4.13 1.08
C VAL A 356 -16.03 -2.62 1.24
N THR A 357 -15.86 -1.88 0.14
CA THR A 357 -15.84 -0.40 0.15
C THR A 357 -17.19 0.24 0.39
N LEU A 358 -18.31 -0.45 0.10
CA LEU A 358 -19.65 0.06 0.32
C LEU A 358 -19.90 0.48 1.77
N GLU A 359 -19.21 -0.13 2.74
CA GLU A 359 -19.35 0.23 4.14
C GLU A 359 -18.74 1.59 4.51
N ILE A 360 -17.82 2.08 3.71
CA ILE A 360 -17.20 3.40 3.92
C ILE A 360 -18.12 4.50 3.38
N ASN A 361 -18.75 4.24 2.25
CA ASN A 361 -19.69 5.17 1.63
C ASN A 361 -20.73 4.41 0.81
N ALA A 362 -21.88 4.17 1.38
CA ALA A 362 -22.99 3.43 0.76
C ALA A 362 -23.54 4.12 -0.50
N SER A 363 -23.31 5.44 -0.66
CA SER A 363 -23.74 6.18 -1.84
C SER A 363 -22.87 5.98 -3.08
N ILE A 364 -21.71 5.32 -2.95
CA ILE A 364 -20.86 4.99 -4.11
C ILE A 364 -21.59 4.09 -5.09
N ASN A 365 -22.44 3.20 -4.58
CA ASN A 365 -23.25 2.32 -5.39
C ASN A 365 -24.65 2.18 -4.78
N ASP A 366 -25.65 2.71 -5.48
CA ASP A 366 -27.05 2.69 -5.05
C ASP A 366 -27.87 1.56 -5.67
N ASP A 367 -27.23 0.62 -6.40
CA ASP A 367 -27.89 -0.54 -7.00
C ASP A 367 -28.34 -1.55 -5.91
N PRO A 368 -29.65 -1.66 -5.61
CA PRO A 368 -30.14 -2.57 -4.57
C PRO A 368 -29.93 -4.03 -4.91
N GLN A 369 -30.04 -4.41 -6.19
CA GLN A 369 -29.86 -5.78 -6.64
C GLN A 369 -28.40 -6.20 -6.44
N PHE A 370 -27.45 -5.37 -6.82
CA PHE A 370 -26.04 -5.65 -6.60
C PHE A 370 -25.69 -5.76 -5.12
N LYS A 371 -26.26 -4.90 -4.26
CA LYS A 371 -26.08 -5.00 -2.81
C LYS A 371 -26.62 -6.34 -2.28
N GLN A 372 -27.83 -6.72 -2.68
CA GLN A 372 -28.44 -7.99 -2.30
C GLN A 372 -27.56 -9.17 -2.74
N GLU A 373 -27.06 -9.17 -3.96
CA GLU A 373 -26.15 -10.21 -4.46
C GLU A 373 -24.83 -10.25 -3.69
N LEU A 374 -24.22 -9.09 -3.40
CA LEU A 374 -22.94 -9.01 -2.70
C LEU A 374 -23.03 -9.58 -1.27
N TYR A 375 -24.09 -9.27 -0.56
CA TYR A 375 -24.31 -9.72 0.82
C TYR A 375 -25.15 -11.01 0.93
N SER A 376 -25.61 -11.57 -0.17
CA SER A 376 -26.50 -12.74 -0.24
C SER A 376 -27.81 -12.55 0.54
N GLY A 377 -28.38 -11.33 0.53
CA GLY A 377 -29.62 -10.99 1.20
C GLY A 377 -29.89 -9.49 1.21
N GLU A 378 -30.97 -9.09 1.94
CA GLU A 378 -31.41 -7.69 2.02
C GLU A 378 -30.54 -6.79 2.92
N VAL A 379 -29.46 -7.30 3.44
CA VAL A 379 -28.59 -6.52 4.35
C VAL A 379 -28.06 -5.31 3.62
N ALA A 380 -28.55 -4.15 3.99
CA ALA A 380 -27.97 -2.90 3.55
C ALA A 380 -26.49 -2.85 3.95
N ALA A 381 -25.67 -2.09 3.18
CA ALA A 381 -24.27 -1.88 3.49
C ALA A 381 -24.08 -1.02 4.74
N GLN A 382 -24.70 -1.43 5.86
CA GLN A 382 -24.57 -0.76 7.14
C GLN A 382 -23.23 -1.17 7.78
N PRO A 383 -22.35 -0.21 8.11
CA PRO A 383 -21.00 -0.51 8.58
C PRO A 383 -20.97 -1.35 9.85
N THR A 384 -21.95 -1.14 10.77
CA THR A 384 -21.96 -1.76 12.10
C THR A 384 -22.72 -3.08 12.18
N ALA A 385 -23.47 -3.47 11.13
CA ALA A 385 -24.16 -4.76 11.08
C ALA A 385 -23.18 -5.92 10.88
N TYR A 386 -23.57 -7.14 11.23
CA TYR A 386 -22.74 -8.34 11.04
C TYR A 386 -23.23 -9.22 9.88
N GLU A 387 -24.53 -9.24 9.65
CA GLU A 387 -25.21 -10.15 8.73
C GLU A 387 -24.73 -9.96 7.28
N GLY A 388 -24.44 -11.07 6.60
CA GLY A 388 -24.00 -11.11 5.20
C GLY A 388 -22.59 -10.60 4.92
N LYS A 389 -21.86 -10.16 5.94
CA LYS A 389 -20.49 -9.63 5.76
C LYS A 389 -19.53 -10.70 5.26
N GLU A 390 -19.68 -11.95 5.68
CA GLU A 390 -18.89 -13.09 5.23
C GLU A 390 -19.06 -13.35 3.74
N HIS A 391 -20.27 -13.20 3.19
CA HIS A 391 -20.51 -13.36 1.76
C HIS A 391 -19.83 -12.27 0.95
N ALA A 392 -19.96 -11.01 1.39
CA ALA A 392 -19.36 -9.86 0.73
C ALA A 392 -17.82 -9.95 0.72
N VAL A 393 -17.22 -10.32 1.86
CA VAL A 393 -15.76 -10.47 1.99
C VAL A 393 -15.27 -11.63 1.11
N ALA A 394 -15.91 -12.80 1.16
CA ALA A 394 -15.52 -13.96 0.37
C ALA A 394 -15.61 -13.70 -1.15
N ARG A 395 -16.66 -12.96 -1.59
CA ARG A 395 -16.76 -12.59 -3.01
C ARG A 395 -15.68 -11.59 -3.43
N CYS A 396 -15.41 -10.59 -2.58
CA CYS A 396 -14.31 -9.67 -2.82
C CYS A 396 -12.96 -10.40 -2.91
N GLU A 397 -12.68 -11.38 -2.05
CA GLU A 397 -11.47 -12.19 -2.11
C GLU A 397 -11.29 -12.87 -3.47
N ARG A 398 -12.34 -13.51 -3.99
CA ARG A 398 -12.29 -14.22 -5.27
C ARG A 398 -12.05 -13.28 -6.45
N VAL A 399 -12.87 -12.23 -6.56
CA VAL A 399 -12.77 -11.25 -7.66
C VAL A 399 -11.44 -10.50 -7.62
N TYR A 400 -10.95 -10.18 -6.41
CA TYR A 400 -9.67 -9.48 -6.25
C TYR A 400 -8.48 -10.36 -6.64
N ALA A 401 -8.48 -11.63 -6.25
CA ALA A 401 -7.42 -12.55 -6.64
C ALA A 401 -7.40 -12.79 -8.15
N SER A 402 -8.58 -12.90 -8.80
CA SER A 402 -8.68 -12.99 -10.26
C SER A 402 -8.14 -11.73 -10.95
N GLY A 403 -8.51 -10.55 -10.45
CA GLY A 403 -7.99 -9.26 -10.97
C GLY A 403 -6.48 -9.13 -10.85
N ASP A 404 -5.90 -9.56 -9.71
CA ASP A 404 -4.44 -9.59 -9.53
C ASP A 404 -3.76 -10.54 -10.51
N ALA A 405 -4.33 -11.73 -10.76
CA ALA A 405 -3.79 -12.73 -11.66
C ALA A 405 -3.74 -12.24 -13.12
N VAL A 406 -4.72 -11.44 -13.56
CA VAL A 406 -4.73 -10.83 -14.91
C VAL A 406 -4.01 -9.48 -14.96
N GLY A 407 -3.39 -9.03 -13.85
CA GLY A 407 -2.61 -7.79 -13.80
C GLY A 407 -3.45 -6.51 -13.77
N MET A 408 -4.72 -6.59 -13.41
CA MET A 408 -5.63 -5.43 -13.39
C MET A 408 -5.49 -4.63 -12.09
N CYS A 409 -5.35 -3.31 -12.22
CA CYS A 409 -5.31 -2.40 -11.07
C CYS A 409 -6.62 -2.43 -10.29
N ARG A 410 -6.53 -2.40 -8.97
CA ARG A 410 -7.68 -2.43 -8.07
C ARG A 410 -8.67 -1.28 -8.30
N PHE A 411 -8.19 -0.08 -8.68
CA PHE A 411 -9.05 1.07 -9.02
C PHE A 411 -9.79 0.92 -10.35
N ASN A 412 -9.34 0.02 -11.21
CA ASN A 412 -9.96 -0.29 -12.49
C ASN A 412 -10.90 -1.52 -12.41
N THR A 413 -11.10 -2.05 -11.21
CA THR A 413 -11.93 -3.23 -10.94
C THR A 413 -12.90 -2.96 -9.80
N TRP A 414 -13.24 -3.97 -9.07
CA TRP A 414 -14.26 -3.98 -8.04
C TRP A 414 -13.91 -3.25 -6.72
N LEU A 415 -12.82 -2.47 -6.64
CA LEU A 415 -12.44 -1.81 -5.37
C LEU A 415 -13.61 -1.05 -4.74
N PHE A 416 -14.43 -0.42 -5.57
CA PHE A 416 -15.59 0.35 -5.11
C PHE A 416 -16.88 -0.47 -5.06
N ASN A 417 -16.80 -1.80 -5.21
CA ASN A 417 -17.93 -2.71 -5.25
C ASN A 417 -19.05 -2.19 -6.17
N SER A 418 -18.68 -1.80 -7.37
CA SER A 418 -19.59 -1.26 -8.37
C SER A 418 -19.74 -2.23 -9.53
N PRO A 419 -20.98 -2.60 -9.95
CA PRO A 419 -21.23 -3.42 -11.12
C PRO A 419 -20.82 -2.72 -12.43
N SER A 420 -20.60 -1.41 -12.37
CA SER A 420 -20.15 -0.62 -13.52
C SER A 420 -18.64 -0.69 -13.76
N LEU A 421 -17.86 -1.35 -12.89
CA LEU A 421 -16.44 -1.57 -13.06
C LEU A 421 -16.16 -2.98 -13.61
N PRO A 422 -15.02 -3.20 -14.31
CA PRO A 422 -14.64 -4.52 -14.80
C PRO A 422 -14.65 -5.60 -13.73
N ASP A 423 -15.18 -6.75 -14.09
CA ASP A 423 -15.32 -7.94 -13.26
C ASP A 423 -14.79 -9.20 -14.00
N CYS A 424 -15.14 -10.39 -13.50
CA CYS A 424 -14.71 -11.64 -14.09
C CYS A 424 -15.23 -11.88 -15.52
N ASN A 425 -16.34 -11.25 -15.95
CA ASN A 425 -16.80 -11.32 -17.33
C ASN A 425 -15.85 -10.56 -18.27
N ASP A 426 -15.45 -9.36 -17.88
CA ASP A 426 -14.48 -8.57 -18.64
C ASP A 426 -13.11 -9.28 -18.70
N PHE A 427 -12.68 -9.91 -17.60
CA PHE A 427 -11.43 -10.67 -17.55
C PHE A 427 -11.46 -11.89 -18.46
N ALA A 428 -12.59 -12.62 -18.50
CA ALA A 428 -12.79 -13.77 -19.37
C ALA A 428 -12.65 -13.37 -20.86
N GLY A 429 -13.34 -12.31 -21.27
CA GLY A 429 -13.25 -11.79 -22.64
C GLY A 429 -11.82 -11.37 -23.03
N GLN A 430 -11.12 -10.70 -22.12
CA GLN A 430 -9.72 -10.30 -22.33
C GLN A 430 -8.78 -11.50 -22.46
N LEU A 431 -8.90 -12.50 -21.58
CA LEU A 431 -8.09 -13.72 -21.63
C LEU A 431 -8.27 -14.45 -22.96
N GLN A 432 -9.52 -14.67 -23.39
CA GLN A 432 -9.81 -15.36 -24.64
C GLN A 432 -9.15 -14.66 -25.83
N ARG A 433 -9.29 -13.34 -25.94
CA ARG A 433 -8.79 -12.57 -27.09
C ARG A 433 -7.27 -12.42 -27.10
N LEU A 434 -6.63 -12.34 -25.92
CA LEU A 434 -5.17 -12.19 -25.83
C LEU A 434 -4.42 -13.49 -25.92
N THR A 435 -4.99 -14.58 -25.39
CA THR A 435 -4.26 -15.85 -25.19
C THR A 435 -4.90 -17.02 -25.91
N GLY A 436 -6.12 -16.85 -26.44
CA GLY A 436 -6.92 -17.95 -27.00
C GLY A 436 -7.52 -18.88 -25.95
N VAL A 437 -7.32 -18.61 -24.65
CA VAL A 437 -7.86 -19.45 -23.57
C VAL A 437 -9.32 -19.09 -23.35
N ASP A 438 -10.22 -20.02 -23.68
CA ASP A 438 -11.66 -19.91 -23.40
C ASP A 438 -11.94 -20.32 -21.94
N MET A 439 -12.14 -19.31 -21.11
CA MET A 439 -12.43 -19.48 -19.70
C MET A 439 -13.65 -18.60 -19.33
N PRO A 440 -14.83 -19.18 -19.10
CA PRO A 440 -16.01 -18.41 -18.73
C PRO A 440 -15.84 -17.76 -17.36
N ALA A 441 -16.62 -16.70 -17.11
CA ALA A 441 -16.49 -15.84 -15.93
C ALA A 441 -16.50 -16.60 -14.59
N GLU A 442 -17.33 -17.64 -14.49
CA GLU A 442 -17.42 -18.47 -13.29
C GLU A 442 -16.13 -19.24 -13.02
N LYS A 443 -15.42 -19.67 -14.08
CA LYS A 443 -14.12 -20.32 -13.95
C LYS A 443 -13.02 -19.31 -13.60
N VAL A 444 -13.11 -18.09 -14.10
CA VAL A 444 -12.20 -16.99 -13.71
C VAL A 444 -12.37 -16.65 -12.21
N GLU A 445 -13.62 -16.56 -11.72
CA GLU A 445 -13.89 -16.35 -10.29
C GLU A 445 -13.43 -17.56 -9.44
N ALA A 446 -13.66 -18.78 -9.92
CA ALA A 446 -13.18 -20.02 -9.27
C ALA A 446 -11.65 -20.08 -9.22
N ALA A 447 -10.95 -19.60 -10.25
CA ALA A 447 -9.50 -19.49 -10.22
C ALA A 447 -9.03 -18.54 -9.10
N GLY A 448 -9.73 -17.42 -8.88
CA GLY A 448 -9.49 -16.53 -7.73
C GLY A 448 -9.68 -17.23 -6.38
N ALA A 449 -10.73 -18.05 -6.24
CA ALA A 449 -10.93 -18.89 -5.06
C ALA A 449 -9.78 -19.88 -4.83
N ASN A 450 -9.30 -20.53 -5.90
CA ASN A 450 -8.18 -21.46 -5.84
C ASN A 450 -6.87 -20.77 -5.43
N ILE A 451 -6.61 -19.54 -5.93
CA ILE A 451 -5.45 -18.73 -5.54
C ILE A 451 -5.49 -18.48 -4.02
N ASN A 452 -6.62 -18.03 -3.48
CA ASN A 452 -6.78 -17.81 -2.05
C ASN A 452 -6.62 -19.11 -1.24
N GLY A 453 -7.14 -20.24 -1.76
CA GLY A 453 -6.95 -21.56 -1.17
C GLY A 453 -5.48 -21.97 -1.09
N LEU A 454 -4.72 -21.78 -2.18
CA LEU A 454 -3.29 -22.07 -2.23
C LEU A 454 -2.49 -21.18 -1.26
N GLU A 455 -2.81 -19.88 -1.17
CA GLU A 455 -2.19 -18.98 -0.21
C GLU A 455 -2.45 -19.43 1.24
N ARG A 456 -3.66 -19.87 1.57
CA ARG A 456 -4.00 -20.44 2.89
C ARG A 456 -3.24 -21.73 3.18
N LEU A 457 -3.14 -22.63 2.20
CA LEU A 457 -2.34 -23.84 2.34
C LEU A 457 -0.86 -23.55 2.55
N LEU A 458 -0.31 -22.56 1.85
CA LEU A 458 1.06 -22.10 2.06
C LEU A 458 1.24 -21.55 3.48
N ASN A 459 0.32 -20.70 3.94
CA ASN A 459 0.32 -20.16 5.29
C ASN A 459 0.30 -21.28 6.33
N HIS A 460 -0.54 -22.29 6.14
CA HIS A 460 -0.61 -23.45 7.03
C HIS A 460 0.72 -24.19 7.10
N ARG A 461 1.38 -24.43 5.94
CA ARG A 461 2.72 -25.03 5.90
C ARG A 461 3.80 -24.19 6.60
N LEU A 462 3.59 -22.87 6.66
CA LEU A 462 4.46 -21.93 7.36
C LEU A 462 4.11 -21.74 8.85
N GLY A 463 3.13 -22.51 9.37
CA GLY A 463 2.73 -22.50 10.76
C GLY A 463 1.64 -21.49 11.12
N LEU A 464 0.99 -20.87 10.14
CA LEU A 464 -0.16 -19.98 10.37
C LEU A 464 -1.47 -20.77 10.20
N GLY A 465 -2.34 -20.72 11.19
CA GLY A 465 -3.63 -21.42 11.21
C GLY A 465 -4.83 -20.50 11.34
N SER A 466 -6.02 -21.06 11.56
CA SER A 466 -7.26 -20.31 11.77
C SER A 466 -7.22 -19.41 13.02
N THR A 467 -6.39 -19.74 14.01
CA THR A 467 -6.19 -18.92 15.21
C THR A 467 -5.45 -17.61 14.91
N ASP A 468 -4.74 -17.55 13.79
CA ASP A 468 -4.05 -16.34 13.33
C ASP A 468 -4.98 -15.42 12.54
N ASP A 469 -6.18 -15.89 12.14
CA ASP A 469 -7.26 -15.09 11.54
C ASP A 469 -7.93 -14.27 12.64
N THR A 470 -7.22 -13.30 13.19
CA THR A 470 -7.66 -12.47 14.31
C THR A 470 -7.34 -11.00 14.09
N LEU A 471 -7.91 -10.17 14.94
CA LEU A 471 -7.71 -8.73 14.97
C LEU A 471 -6.89 -8.31 16.19
N PRO A 472 -6.33 -7.09 16.21
CA PRO A 472 -5.67 -6.54 17.38
C PRO A 472 -6.58 -6.58 18.63
N LYS A 473 -6.00 -6.90 19.80
CA LYS A 473 -6.74 -6.98 21.07
C LYS A 473 -7.56 -5.73 21.37
N ARG A 474 -7.03 -4.55 21.05
CA ARG A 474 -7.72 -3.27 21.21
C ARG A 474 -9.12 -3.27 20.62
N TRP A 475 -9.31 -3.82 19.42
CA TRP A 475 -10.59 -3.81 18.76
C TRP A 475 -11.65 -4.72 19.39
N PHE A 476 -11.26 -5.60 20.29
CA PHE A 476 -12.16 -6.42 21.09
C PHE A 476 -12.40 -5.86 22.50
N GLN A 477 -11.42 -5.13 23.04
CA GLN A 477 -11.37 -4.77 24.46
C GLN A 477 -11.63 -3.28 24.73
N GLU A 478 -11.30 -2.40 23.78
CA GLU A 478 -11.43 -0.96 23.95
C GLU A 478 -12.64 -0.45 23.15
N GLY A 479 -13.65 0.07 23.82
CA GLY A 479 -14.77 0.79 23.17
C GLY A 479 -14.28 2.10 22.57
N LEU A 480 -14.96 2.56 21.51
CA LEU A 480 -14.80 3.93 21.03
C LEU A 480 -15.69 4.85 21.85
N SER A 481 -15.12 5.91 22.42
CA SER A 481 -15.92 6.98 22.99
C SER A 481 -16.60 7.75 21.86
N LEU A 482 -17.92 7.63 21.75
CA LEU A 482 -18.75 8.33 20.76
C LEU A 482 -18.98 9.81 21.09
N ILE A 483 -18.19 10.39 21.99
CA ILE A 483 -18.43 11.75 22.53
C ILE A 483 -18.14 12.87 21.49
N HIS A 484 -17.75 12.53 20.27
CA HIS A 484 -17.43 13.52 19.23
C HIS A 484 -18.03 13.21 17.84
N ILE A 485 -19.27 12.70 17.84
CA ILE A 485 -20.07 12.69 16.61
C ILE A 485 -21.11 13.79 16.69
#